data_f558aa69a6a8429422ae21788ea2f5e6
#
_entry.id   f558aa69a6a8429422ae21788ea2f5e6
#
_cell.length_a   1.000
_cell.length_b   1.000
_cell.length_c   1.000
_cell.angle_alpha   90.00
_cell.angle_beta   90.00
_cell.angle_gamma   90.00
#
_symmetry.space_group_name_H-M   'P 1'
#
loop_
_entity.id
_entity.type
_entity.pdbx_description
1 polymer ?
#
loop_
_entity_poly.entity_id
_entity_poly.type
_entity_poly.pdbx_seq_one_letter_code
_entity_poly.pdbx_strand_id
1 'polypeptide(L)'
;MTTAQESRSGSAAPAREESHRSTAALFEAPPGSLAERFAARFDSSHPALVFFLAMLVGFLLLAVASILLALFVVHVLVSNGGLGLEGADESFNDTLAQHRTGALTTVAEVGTQIGGAPVLPILVGLIALVCAFMRRWLIAAFAVFVLAVESATYRVTSIVVPRDRPSVHRLEGLEVDASYPSGHTAASVAVYAGLVLLLTTRFTSSLKKALAWTGAILLVTFVALSRLYEGMHHPLDVAGGILVGIGAILVLLFACRAAGAAAERRSRA
;
A
#
# COMPACT_ATOMS: atom_id res chain seq x y z
N MET A 1 -20.66 -24.66 -58.77
CA MET A 1 -19.65 -23.70 -58.33
C MET A 1 -20.09 -23.10 -57.02
N THR A 2 -19.57 -23.65 -55.93
CA THR A 2 -19.96 -23.33 -54.58
C THR A 2 -18.75 -22.64 -53.95
N THR A 3 -18.87 -21.37 -53.68
CA THR A 3 -17.81 -20.60 -52.95
C THR A 3 -18.19 -20.54 -51.49
N ALA A 4 -17.37 -21.21 -50.70
CA ALA A 4 -17.43 -21.18 -49.27
C ALA A 4 -16.97 -19.80 -48.73
N GLN A 5 -17.84 -19.22 -47.89
CA GLN A 5 -17.56 -18.01 -47.14
C GLN A 5 -17.01 -18.43 -45.77
N GLU A 6 -15.68 -18.45 -45.64
CA GLU A 6 -15.01 -18.66 -44.34
C GLU A 6 -15.20 -17.44 -43.46
N SER A 7 -15.89 -17.65 -42.36
CA SER A 7 -16.10 -16.66 -41.29
C SER A 7 -14.80 -16.42 -40.53
N ARG A 8 -14.29 -15.20 -40.59
CA ARG A 8 -13.26 -14.67 -39.66
C ARG A 8 -13.90 -14.39 -38.31
N SER A 9 -14.01 -15.42 -37.47
CA SER A 9 -14.26 -15.24 -36.04
C SER A 9 -13.01 -15.73 -35.30
N GLY A 10 -12.08 -14.86 -35.03
CA GLY A 10 -10.93 -15.30 -34.31
C GLY A 10 -10.14 -14.14 -33.74
N SER A 11 -9.81 -14.20 -32.51
CA SER A 11 -8.59 -13.62 -31.92
C SER A 11 -8.71 -12.67 -30.72
N ALA A 12 -9.91 -12.45 -30.20
CA ALA A 12 -10.02 -11.67 -28.94
C ALA A 12 -10.08 -12.54 -27.64
N ALA A 13 -10.30 -13.83 -27.77
CA ALA A 13 -10.44 -14.75 -26.63
C ALA A 13 -9.13 -15.09 -25.90
N PRO A 14 -8.00 -15.40 -26.61
CA PRO A 14 -6.79 -15.86 -25.92
C PRO A 14 -6.13 -14.79 -25.05
N ALA A 15 -6.12 -13.53 -25.46
CA ALA A 15 -5.50 -12.45 -24.67
C ALA A 15 -6.28 -12.10 -23.38
N ARG A 16 -7.59 -12.31 -23.37
CA ARG A 16 -8.41 -12.15 -22.15
C ARG A 16 -8.21 -13.30 -21.16
N GLU A 17 -8.06 -14.51 -21.65
CA GLU A 17 -7.83 -15.71 -20.83
C GLU A 17 -6.43 -15.70 -20.19
N GLU A 18 -5.42 -15.29 -20.92
CA GLU A 18 -4.04 -15.10 -20.44
C GLU A 18 -3.96 -14.00 -19.36
N SER A 19 -4.68 -12.88 -19.56
CA SER A 19 -4.78 -11.79 -18.57
C SER A 19 -5.54 -12.20 -17.31
N HIS A 20 -6.49 -13.11 -17.39
CA HIS A 20 -7.17 -13.68 -16.22
C HIS A 20 -6.25 -14.60 -15.43
N ARG A 21 -5.47 -15.45 -16.10
CA ARG A 21 -4.51 -16.36 -15.48
C ARG A 21 -3.38 -15.61 -14.75
N SER A 22 -2.87 -14.52 -15.29
CA SER A 22 -1.74 -13.79 -14.68
C SER A 22 -2.08 -13.06 -13.39
N THR A 23 -3.30 -12.52 -13.25
CA THR A 23 -3.73 -11.86 -12.00
C THR A 23 -4.19 -12.89 -10.96
N ALA A 24 -4.75 -14.03 -11.42
CA ALA A 24 -5.00 -15.18 -10.55
C ALA A 24 -3.70 -15.69 -9.95
N ALA A 25 -2.64 -15.81 -10.74
CA ALA A 25 -1.32 -16.25 -10.29
C ALA A 25 -0.72 -15.41 -9.14
N LEU A 26 -1.01 -14.10 -9.07
CA LEU A 26 -0.56 -13.27 -7.95
C LEU A 26 -1.20 -13.69 -6.61
N PHE A 27 -2.46 -14.13 -6.67
CA PHE A 27 -3.25 -14.53 -5.50
C PHE A 27 -3.32 -16.06 -5.31
N GLU A 28 -2.65 -16.83 -6.17
CA GLU A 28 -2.44 -18.27 -5.95
C GLU A 28 -1.41 -18.46 -4.82
N ALA A 29 -1.72 -19.37 -3.91
CA ALA A 29 -0.79 -19.74 -2.86
C ALA A 29 0.20 -20.78 -3.41
N PRO A 30 1.52 -20.49 -3.43
CA PRO A 30 2.50 -21.50 -3.81
C PRO A 30 2.39 -22.73 -2.92
N PRO A 31 2.60 -23.95 -3.45
CA PRO A 31 2.60 -25.18 -2.68
C PRO A 31 3.56 -25.11 -1.48
N GLY A 32 3.09 -25.50 -0.29
CA GLY A 32 3.87 -25.44 0.95
C GLY A 32 4.02 -24.04 1.56
N SER A 33 3.45 -22.99 0.95
CA SER A 33 3.53 -21.62 1.46
C SER A 33 2.79 -21.43 2.78
N LEU A 34 3.15 -20.36 3.51
CA LEU A 34 2.46 -19.99 4.75
C LEU A 34 0.96 -19.75 4.53
N ALA A 35 0.57 -19.18 3.39
CA ALA A 35 -0.83 -18.92 3.05
C ALA A 35 -1.62 -20.23 2.85
N GLU A 36 -1.04 -21.21 2.15
CA GLU A 36 -1.65 -22.52 1.98
C GLU A 36 -1.76 -23.28 3.32
N ARG A 37 -0.67 -23.26 4.12
CA ARG A 37 -0.66 -23.88 5.46
C ARG A 37 -1.63 -23.22 6.43
N PHE A 38 -1.83 -21.91 6.31
CA PHE A 38 -2.85 -21.19 7.06
C PHE A 38 -4.25 -21.62 6.64
N ALA A 39 -4.54 -21.65 5.34
CA ALA A 39 -5.83 -22.09 4.81
C ALA A 39 -6.18 -23.53 5.21
N ALA A 40 -5.18 -24.42 5.25
CA ALA A 40 -5.35 -25.82 5.65
C ALA A 40 -5.84 -26.01 7.10
N ARG A 41 -5.70 -25.00 7.97
CA ARG A 41 -6.25 -25.04 9.34
C ARG A 41 -7.75 -24.77 9.39
N PHE A 42 -8.35 -24.36 8.27
CA PHE A 42 -9.74 -23.94 8.14
C PHE A 42 -10.43 -24.64 6.95
N ASP A 43 -10.16 -25.94 6.75
CA ASP A 43 -10.55 -26.71 5.55
C ASP A 43 -12.04 -26.63 5.19
N SER A 44 -12.95 -26.56 6.17
CA SER A 44 -14.40 -26.45 5.93
C SER A 44 -14.92 -25.02 5.90
N SER A 45 -14.06 -24.03 6.14
CA SER A 45 -14.48 -22.65 6.32
C SER A 45 -14.72 -21.93 4.98
N HIS A 46 -15.61 -20.96 5.00
CA HIS A 46 -15.84 -20.11 3.83
C HIS A 46 -14.58 -19.28 3.51
N PRO A 47 -14.16 -19.15 2.23
CA PRO A 47 -12.96 -18.42 1.84
C PRO A 47 -12.90 -16.98 2.37
N ALA A 48 -14.06 -16.30 2.47
CA ALA A 48 -14.13 -14.97 3.05
C ALA A 48 -13.73 -14.94 4.54
N LEU A 49 -14.11 -15.95 5.32
CA LEU A 49 -13.69 -16.04 6.72
C LEU A 49 -12.17 -16.22 6.82
N VAL A 50 -11.60 -17.09 5.96
CA VAL A 50 -10.13 -17.29 5.90
C VAL A 50 -9.42 -16.00 5.51
N PHE A 51 -9.97 -15.24 4.56
CA PHE A 51 -9.47 -13.90 4.21
C PHE A 51 -9.41 -12.97 5.41
N PHE A 52 -10.53 -12.79 6.12
CA PHE A 52 -10.59 -11.86 7.26
C PHE A 52 -9.72 -12.31 8.43
N LEU A 53 -9.64 -13.60 8.71
CA LEU A 53 -8.75 -14.13 9.75
C LEU A 53 -7.27 -13.93 9.38
N ALA A 54 -6.89 -14.20 8.14
CA ALA A 54 -5.53 -13.99 7.66
C ALA A 54 -5.15 -12.49 7.68
N MET A 55 -6.08 -11.63 7.25
CA MET A 55 -5.91 -10.18 7.31
C MET A 55 -5.77 -9.68 8.75
N LEU A 56 -6.60 -10.15 9.67
CA LEU A 56 -6.54 -9.76 11.08
C LEU A 56 -5.20 -10.17 11.71
N VAL A 57 -4.77 -11.41 11.51
CA VAL A 57 -3.46 -11.88 12.01
C VAL A 57 -2.33 -11.06 11.40
N GLY A 58 -2.36 -10.83 10.09
CA GLY A 58 -1.37 -10.01 9.40
C GLY A 58 -1.35 -8.56 9.90
N PHE A 59 -2.52 -7.95 10.11
CA PHE A 59 -2.65 -6.62 10.69
C PHE A 59 -2.04 -6.53 12.10
N LEU A 60 -2.37 -7.48 12.98
CA LEU A 60 -1.83 -7.50 14.35
C LEU A 60 -0.30 -7.62 14.34
N LEU A 61 0.26 -8.49 13.49
CA LEU A 61 1.70 -8.62 13.33
C LEU A 61 2.34 -7.34 12.79
N LEU A 62 1.72 -6.70 11.80
CA LEU A 62 2.20 -5.44 11.23
C LEU A 62 2.12 -4.30 12.26
N ALA A 63 1.03 -4.20 13.02
CA ALA A 63 0.87 -3.20 14.07
C ALA A 63 1.93 -3.35 15.16
N VAL A 64 2.17 -4.57 15.64
CA VAL A 64 3.25 -4.85 16.60
C VAL A 64 4.62 -4.49 16.03
N ALA A 65 4.92 -4.90 14.78
CA ALA A 65 6.18 -4.58 14.14
C ALA A 65 6.37 -3.06 13.97
N SER A 66 5.31 -2.33 13.58
CA SER A 66 5.31 -0.89 13.44
C SER A 66 5.53 -0.16 14.79
N ILE A 67 4.88 -0.64 15.86
CA ILE A 67 5.08 -0.10 17.22
C ILE A 67 6.52 -0.34 17.69
N LEU A 68 7.06 -1.55 17.51
CA LEU A 68 8.44 -1.86 17.88
C LEU A 68 9.43 -1.00 17.10
N LEU A 69 9.18 -0.79 15.81
CA LEU A 69 9.99 0.10 14.99
C LEU A 69 9.89 1.56 15.47
N ALA A 70 8.69 2.03 15.82
CA ALA A 70 8.48 3.37 16.37
C ALA A 70 9.26 3.57 17.68
N LEU A 71 9.17 2.59 18.60
CA LEU A 71 9.95 2.62 19.85
C LEU A 71 11.45 2.64 19.57
N PHE A 72 11.92 1.86 18.61
CA PHE A 72 13.31 1.86 18.19
C PHE A 72 13.73 3.23 17.62
N VAL A 73 12.92 3.81 16.74
CA VAL A 73 13.19 5.15 16.18
C VAL A 73 13.25 6.20 17.29
N VAL A 74 12.24 6.27 18.15
CA VAL A 74 12.12 7.30 19.18
C VAL A 74 13.18 7.14 20.26
N HIS A 75 13.41 5.94 20.79
CA HIS A 75 14.28 5.72 21.95
C HIS A 75 15.73 5.36 21.62
N VAL A 76 15.99 4.84 20.41
CA VAL A 76 17.37 4.43 20.03
C VAL A 76 17.97 5.35 19.00
N LEU A 77 17.22 5.73 17.96
CA LEU A 77 17.78 6.55 16.89
C LEU A 77 17.76 8.05 17.26
N VAL A 78 16.64 8.54 17.77
CA VAL A 78 16.37 9.97 17.95
C VAL A 78 16.83 10.47 19.32
N SER A 79 16.57 9.74 20.41
CA SER A 79 16.86 10.22 21.76
C SER A 79 18.34 10.56 22.00
N ASN A 80 18.60 11.52 22.88
CA ASN A 80 19.94 11.94 23.26
C ASN A 80 20.76 10.84 23.99
N GLY A 81 20.08 9.79 24.49
CA GLY A 81 20.73 8.59 25.06
C GLY A 81 21.01 7.50 24.01
N GLY A 82 20.55 7.69 22.76
CA GLY A 82 20.76 6.78 21.63
C GLY A 82 21.78 7.31 20.62
N LEU A 83 21.46 7.19 19.32
CA LEU A 83 22.36 7.67 18.25
C LEU A 83 22.29 9.18 18.00
N GLY A 84 21.33 9.89 18.63
CA GLY A 84 21.23 11.35 18.55
C GLY A 84 20.89 11.89 17.15
N LEU A 85 20.16 11.14 16.35
CA LEU A 85 19.79 11.56 14.98
C LEU A 85 18.73 12.67 14.94
N GLU A 86 18.21 13.11 16.10
CA GLU A 86 17.21 14.18 16.19
C GLU A 86 17.70 15.46 15.51
N GLY A 87 18.94 15.88 15.78
CA GLY A 87 19.51 17.06 15.15
C GLY A 87 19.65 16.96 13.63
N ALA A 88 19.89 15.78 13.08
CA ALA A 88 19.94 15.57 11.64
C ALA A 88 18.53 15.62 11.01
N ASP A 89 17.54 15.01 11.65
CA ASP A 89 16.13 15.04 11.23
C ASP A 89 15.59 16.49 11.26
N GLU A 90 15.84 17.25 12.33
CA GLU A 90 15.42 18.65 12.45
C GLU A 90 16.15 19.56 11.44
N SER A 91 17.46 19.44 11.31
CA SER A 91 18.25 20.29 10.39
C SER A 91 17.83 20.11 8.93
N PHE A 92 17.35 18.92 8.55
CA PHE A 92 16.81 18.67 7.23
C PHE A 92 15.53 19.48 6.99
N ASN A 93 14.60 19.46 7.96
CA ASN A 93 13.36 20.22 7.90
C ASN A 93 13.62 21.74 7.96
N ASP A 94 14.55 22.21 8.76
CA ASP A 94 14.97 23.61 8.81
C ASP A 94 15.49 24.09 7.45
N THR A 95 16.31 23.26 6.80
CA THR A 95 16.84 23.57 5.46
C THR A 95 15.71 23.70 4.45
N LEU A 96 14.74 22.80 4.46
CA LEU A 96 13.57 22.90 3.57
C LEU A 96 12.74 24.14 3.87
N ALA A 97 12.51 24.46 5.15
CA ALA A 97 11.73 25.61 5.58
C ALA A 97 12.35 26.94 5.14
N GLN A 98 13.68 27.06 5.19
CA GLN A 98 14.42 28.25 4.73
C GLN A 98 14.33 28.49 3.21
N HIS A 99 14.10 27.42 2.43
CA HIS A 99 14.00 27.48 0.98
C HIS A 99 12.56 27.48 0.46
N ARG A 100 11.57 27.75 1.32
CA ARG A 100 10.16 27.81 0.93
C ARG A 100 9.88 28.99 0.00
N THR A 101 9.10 28.73 -1.05
CA THR A 101 8.59 29.74 -1.99
C THR A 101 7.12 29.46 -2.27
N GLY A 102 6.35 30.50 -2.67
CA GLY A 102 4.92 30.31 -2.99
C GLY A 102 4.68 29.23 -4.05
N ALA A 103 5.51 29.18 -5.09
CA ALA A 103 5.40 28.16 -6.13
C ALA A 103 5.63 26.73 -5.60
N LEU A 104 6.69 26.54 -4.80
CA LEU A 104 6.97 25.23 -4.21
C LEU A 104 5.91 24.81 -3.18
N THR A 105 5.33 25.77 -2.45
CA THR A 105 4.21 25.49 -1.53
C THR A 105 3.00 24.97 -2.28
N THR A 106 2.60 25.62 -3.38
CA THR A 106 1.49 25.11 -4.22
C THR A 106 1.78 23.71 -4.78
N VAL A 107 3.02 23.45 -5.20
CA VAL A 107 3.43 22.11 -5.67
C VAL A 107 3.35 21.09 -4.53
N ALA A 108 3.78 21.43 -3.31
CA ALA A 108 3.69 20.54 -2.15
C ALA A 108 2.24 20.25 -1.76
N GLU A 109 1.34 21.26 -1.80
CA GLU A 109 -0.10 21.07 -1.58
C GLU A 109 -0.70 20.04 -2.54
N VAL A 110 -0.33 20.08 -3.83
CA VAL A 110 -0.76 19.05 -4.80
C VAL A 110 -0.27 17.66 -4.40
N GLY A 111 1.00 17.53 -3.99
CA GLY A 111 1.55 16.25 -3.53
C GLY A 111 0.81 15.72 -2.30
N THR A 112 0.51 16.57 -1.34
CA THR A 112 -0.27 16.24 -0.15
C THR A 112 -1.68 15.76 -0.51
N GLN A 113 -2.39 16.46 -1.40
CA GLN A 113 -3.72 16.06 -1.85
C GLN A 113 -3.72 14.68 -2.55
N ILE A 114 -2.74 14.42 -3.41
CA ILE A 114 -2.60 13.14 -4.10
C ILE A 114 -2.34 11.99 -3.12
N GLY A 115 -1.58 12.25 -2.05
CA GLY A 115 -1.21 11.25 -1.04
C GLY A 115 -2.19 11.09 0.13
N GLY A 116 -3.25 11.88 0.16
CA GLY A 116 -4.16 11.99 1.31
C GLY A 116 -5.63 11.73 1.00
N ALA A 117 -6.46 12.10 1.96
CA ALA A 117 -7.90 12.17 1.81
C ALA A 117 -8.28 13.54 1.20
N PRO A 118 -9.28 13.59 0.29
CA PRO A 118 -10.16 12.48 -0.11
C PRO A 118 -9.66 11.65 -1.30
N VAL A 119 -8.51 11.98 -1.92
CA VAL A 119 -8.10 11.42 -3.22
C VAL A 119 -7.90 9.90 -3.18
N LEU A 120 -7.11 9.40 -2.22
CA LEU A 120 -6.85 7.95 -2.15
C LEU A 120 -8.10 7.11 -1.85
N PRO A 121 -8.97 7.45 -0.88
CA PRO A 121 -10.22 6.73 -0.66
C PRO A 121 -11.14 6.72 -1.89
N ILE A 122 -11.27 7.84 -2.60
CA ILE A 122 -12.07 7.92 -3.83
C ILE A 122 -11.48 7.02 -4.92
N LEU A 123 -10.17 7.08 -5.16
CA LEU A 123 -9.47 6.25 -6.14
C LEU A 123 -9.68 4.76 -5.85
N VAL A 124 -9.44 4.35 -4.61
CA VAL A 124 -9.62 2.96 -4.17
C VAL A 124 -11.08 2.52 -4.29
N GLY A 125 -12.04 3.38 -3.90
CA GLY A 125 -13.47 3.10 -4.03
C GLY A 125 -13.90 2.90 -5.48
N LEU A 126 -13.43 3.74 -6.41
CA LEU A 126 -13.73 3.60 -7.84
C LEU A 126 -13.14 2.31 -8.42
N ILE A 127 -11.88 1.99 -8.07
CA ILE A 127 -11.24 0.75 -8.52
C ILE A 127 -12.01 -0.47 -7.98
N ALA A 128 -12.36 -0.46 -6.69
CA ALA A 128 -13.10 -1.54 -6.07
C ALA A 128 -14.47 -1.72 -6.73
N LEU A 129 -15.19 -0.64 -7.01
CA LEU A 129 -16.48 -0.66 -7.70
C LEU A 129 -16.36 -1.27 -9.09
N VAL A 130 -15.41 -0.81 -9.91
CA VAL A 130 -15.15 -1.37 -11.24
C VAL A 130 -14.81 -2.86 -11.16
N CYS A 131 -13.93 -3.25 -10.23
CA CYS A 131 -13.55 -4.65 -10.03
C CYS A 131 -14.72 -5.50 -9.55
N ALA A 132 -15.60 -4.98 -8.70
CA ALA A 132 -16.81 -5.67 -8.26
C ALA A 132 -17.81 -5.89 -9.42
N PHE A 133 -18.05 -4.89 -10.26
CA PHE A 133 -18.84 -5.04 -11.48
C PHE A 133 -18.27 -6.09 -12.43
N MET A 134 -16.93 -6.16 -12.52
CA MET A 134 -16.24 -7.20 -13.29
C MET A 134 -16.16 -8.55 -12.57
N ARG A 135 -16.80 -8.71 -11.41
CA ARG A 135 -16.77 -9.91 -10.54
C ARG A 135 -15.35 -10.32 -10.10
N ARG A 136 -14.43 -9.36 -10.02
CA ARG A 136 -13.04 -9.58 -9.57
C ARG A 136 -12.90 -9.28 -8.08
N TRP A 137 -13.59 -10.07 -7.26
CA TRP A 137 -13.77 -9.81 -5.83
C TRP A 137 -12.46 -9.71 -5.03
N LEU A 138 -11.46 -10.56 -5.33
CA LEU A 138 -10.16 -10.51 -4.64
C LEU A 138 -9.39 -9.21 -4.94
N ILE A 139 -9.48 -8.70 -6.17
CA ILE A 139 -8.84 -7.42 -6.53
C ILE A 139 -9.57 -6.26 -5.85
N ALA A 140 -10.91 -6.28 -5.82
CA ALA A 140 -11.70 -5.29 -5.11
C ALA A 140 -11.39 -5.30 -3.60
N ALA A 141 -11.34 -6.49 -3.00
CA ALA A 141 -10.97 -6.65 -1.60
C ALA A 141 -9.54 -6.17 -1.32
N PHE A 142 -8.57 -6.55 -2.15
CA PHE A 142 -7.19 -6.06 -2.03
C PHE A 142 -7.14 -4.53 -2.06
N ALA A 143 -7.79 -3.89 -3.03
CA ALA A 143 -7.77 -2.43 -3.17
C ALA A 143 -8.34 -1.72 -1.94
N VAL A 144 -9.49 -2.15 -1.42
CA VAL A 144 -10.13 -1.53 -0.24
C VAL A 144 -9.33 -1.79 1.03
N PHE A 145 -8.98 -3.05 1.27
CA PHE A 145 -8.40 -3.44 2.55
C PHE A 145 -6.91 -3.11 2.66
N VAL A 146 -6.18 -2.87 1.55
CA VAL A 146 -4.78 -2.42 1.65
C VAL A 146 -4.70 -1.04 2.30
N LEU A 147 -5.57 -0.11 1.91
CA LEU A 147 -5.65 1.21 2.53
C LEU A 147 -6.19 1.12 3.96
N ALA A 148 -7.20 0.26 4.22
CA ALA A 148 -7.77 0.09 5.55
C ALA A 148 -6.74 -0.46 6.57
N VAL A 149 -5.98 -1.49 6.18
CA VAL A 149 -4.93 -2.09 7.03
C VAL A 149 -3.80 -1.10 7.26
N GLU A 150 -3.37 -0.37 6.23
CA GLU A 150 -2.37 0.69 6.36
C GLU A 150 -2.84 1.75 7.35
N SER A 151 -4.02 2.35 7.12
CA SER A 151 -4.55 3.44 7.93
C SER A 151 -4.80 3.03 9.40
N ALA A 152 -5.27 1.80 9.62
CA ALA A 152 -5.40 1.24 10.96
C ALA A 152 -4.04 1.08 11.66
N THR A 153 -3.02 0.58 10.93
CA THR A 153 -1.66 0.41 11.46
C THR A 153 -1.03 1.76 11.80
N TYR A 154 -1.10 2.72 10.88
CA TYR A 154 -0.66 4.10 11.11
C TYR A 154 -1.31 4.65 12.39
N ARG A 155 -2.64 4.60 12.49
CA ARG A 155 -3.41 5.15 13.61
C ARG A 155 -3.02 4.52 14.94
N VAL A 156 -2.94 3.19 15.00
CA VAL A 156 -2.54 2.47 16.21
C VAL A 156 -1.13 2.84 16.62
N THR A 157 -0.18 2.88 15.68
CA THR A 157 1.21 3.23 15.98
C THR A 157 1.32 4.67 16.50
N SER A 158 0.67 5.64 15.86
CA SER A 158 0.69 7.05 16.27
C SER A 158 0.09 7.29 17.66
N ILE A 159 -0.91 6.50 18.06
CA ILE A 159 -1.51 6.59 19.41
C ILE A 159 -0.60 5.98 20.47
N VAL A 160 0.03 4.83 20.17
CA VAL A 160 0.84 4.07 21.14
C VAL A 160 2.22 4.70 21.35
N VAL A 161 2.81 5.23 20.28
CA VAL A 161 4.14 5.85 20.30
C VAL A 161 4.06 7.23 19.65
N PRO A 162 3.56 8.24 20.37
CA PRO A 162 3.52 9.60 19.87
C PRO A 162 4.95 10.13 19.72
N ARG A 163 5.24 10.76 18.59
CA ARG A 163 6.47 11.51 18.31
C ARG A 163 6.08 12.93 17.94
N ASP A 164 6.80 13.91 18.50
CA ASP A 164 6.59 15.31 18.17
C ASP A 164 6.88 15.56 16.68
N ARG A 165 6.19 16.54 16.12
CA ARG A 165 6.41 16.99 14.75
C ARG A 165 7.62 17.92 14.67
N PRO A 166 8.19 18.14 13.45
CA PRO A 166 9.27 19.12 13.27
C PRO A 166 8.93 20.47 13.89
N SER A 167 9.95 21.12 14.46
CA SER A 167 9.83 22.42 15.15
C SER A 167 9.55 23.60 14.19
N VAL A 168 9.71 23.40 12.88
CA VAL A 168 9.43 24.40 11.85
C VAL A 168 7.94 24.74 11.73
N HIS A 169 7.63 25.93 11.21
CA HIS A 169 6.25 26.30 10.93
C HIS A 169 5.58 25.27 9.97
N ARG A 170 4.49 24.69 10.41
CA ARG A 170 3.69 23.72 9.65
C ARG A 170 2.78 24.45 8.66
N LEU A 171 2.72 24.00 7.41
CA LEU A 171 1.87 24.60 6.38
C LEU A 171 0.45 24.01 6.35
N GLU A 172 0.22 22.89 7.06
CA GLU A 172 -1.08 22.23 7.21
C GLU A 172 -1.43 22.02 8.68
N GLY A 173 -2.69 22.24 9.04
CA GLY A 173 -3.23 21.90 10.35
C GLY A 173 -3.84 20.50 10.33
N LEU A 174 -3.36 19.60 11.20
CA LEU A 174 -3.95 18.29 11.41
C LEU A 174 -4.40 18.12 12.86
N GLU A 175 -5.52 17.41 13.06
CA GLU A 175 -6.07 17.09 14.39
C GLU A 175 -5.14 16.17 15.20
N VAL A 176 -4.38 15.26 14.53
CA VAL A 176 -3.47 14.31 15.18
C VAL A 176 -2.08 14.91 15.22
N ASP A 177 -1.57 15.13 16.41
CA ASP A 177 -0.27 15.81 16.62
C ASP A 177 0.94 14.86 16.54
N ALA A 178 0.74 13.54 16.48
CA ALA A 178 1.83 12.58 16.34
C ALA A 178 2.43 12.58 14.92
N SER A 179 3.77 12.59 14.86
CA SER A 179 4.54 12.65 13.62
C SER A 179 4.80 11.27 13.00
N TYR A 180 5.09 10.27 13.81
CA TYR A 180 5.50 8.94 13.33
C TYR A 180 4.35 7.92 13.32
N PRO A 181 4.27 7.08 12.29
CA PRO A 181 4.89 7.17 10.97
C PRO A 181 4.14 8.16 10.06
N SER A 182 4.69 8.49 8.88
CA SER A 182 3.99 9.33 7.90
C SER A 182 2.82 8.59 7.25
N GLY A 183 1.59 8.95 7.60
CA GLY A 183 0.38 8.33 7.06
C GLY A 183 0.21 8.58 5.56
N HIS A 184 0.44 9.81 5.06
CA HIS A 184 0.36 10.11 3.62
C HIS A 184 1.36 9.27 2.80
N THR A 185 2.59 9.12 3.29
CA THR A 185 3.58 8.28 2.62
C THR A 185 3.16 6.81 2.65
N ALA A 186 2.70 6.30 3.80
CA ALA A 186 2.28 4.92 3.96
C ALA A 186 1.08 4.58 3.06
N ALA A 187 0.06 5.44 3.02
CA ALA A 187 -1.12 5.28 2.18
C ALA A 187 -0.75 5.34 0.68
N SER A 188 0.15 6.27 0.30
CA SER A 188 0.64 6.36 -1.09
C SER A 188 1.37 5.11 -1.53
N VAL A 189 2.24 4.54 -0.70
CA VAL A 189 2.91 3.25 -0.97
C VAL A 189 1.87 2.14 -1.09
N ALA A 190 0.98 2.00 -0.11
CA ALA A 190 -0.03 0.94 -0.09
C ALA A 190 -0.92 0.96 -1.34
N VAL A 191 -1.37 2.16 -1.75
CA VAL A 191 -2.28 2.30 -2.88
C VAL A 191 -1.52 2.28 -4.20
N TYR A 192 -0.55 3.17 -4.43
CA TYR A 192 0.08 3.29 -5.75
C TYR A 192 0.98 2.11 -6.09
N ALA A 193 1.84 1.66 -5.16
CA ALA A 193 2.64 0.47 -5.39
C ALA A 193 1.79 -0.81 -5.43
N GLY A 194 0.75 -0.92 -4.59
CA GLY A 194 -0.22 -2.01 -4.62
C GLY A 194 -0.96 -2.10 -5.96
N LEU A 195 -1.41 -0.97 -6.53
CA LEU A 195 -2.05 -0.92 -7.84
C LEU A 195 -1.09 -1.29 -8.97
N VAL A 196 0.13 -0.76 -8.94
CA VAL A 196 1.16 -1.11 -9.94
C VAL A 196 1.52 -2.59 -9.87
N LEU A 197 1.58 -3.16 -8.68
CA LEU A 197 1.78 -4.60 -8.50
C LEU A 197 0.67 -5.40 -9.23
N LEU A 198 -0.60 -5.02 -9.07
CA LEU A 198 -1.73 -5.65 -9.76
C LEU A 198 -1.68 -5.42 -11.28
N LEU A 199 -1.36 -4.22 -11.74
CA LEU A 199 -1.30 -3.86 -13.15
C LEU A 199 -0.17 -4.58 -13.88
N THR A 200 1.01 -4.69 -13.26
CA THR A 200 2.18 -5.30 -13.88
C THR A 200 2.03 -6.80 -14.11
N THR A 201 1.09 -7.47 -13.43
CA THR A 201 0.74 -8.86 -13.76
C THR A 201 0.18 -9.02 -15.17
N ARG A 202 -0.34 -7.93 -15.75
CA ARG A 202 -0.94 -7.92 -17.10
C ARG A 202 0.00 -7.46 -18.19
N PHE A 203 1.17 -6.97 -17.83
CA PHE A 203 2.14 -6.49 -18.80
C PHE A 203 3.11 -7.62 -19.18
N THR A 204 3.21 -7.91 -20.46
CA THR A 204 4.24 -8.82 -21.00
C THR A 204 5.58 -8.10 -21.19
N SER A 205 5.55 -6.82 -21.55
CA SER A 205 6.73 -6.00 -21.81
C SER A 205 7.43 -5.56 -20.50
N SER A 206 8.71 -5.87 -20.38
CA SER A 206 9.56 -5.42 -19.27
C SER A 206 9.64 -3.88 -19.18
N LEU A 207 9.65 -3.20 -20.33
CA LEU A 207 9.65 -1.74 -20.37
C LEU A 207 8.37 -1.16 -19.77
N LYS A 208 7.19 -1.72 -20.09
CA LYS A 208 5.91 -1.26 -19.49
C LYS A 208 5.91 -1.49 -17.97
N LYS A 209 6.44 -2.61 -17.50
CA LYS A 209 6.60 -2.87 -16.06
C LYS A 209 7.52 -1.84 -15.40
N ALA A 210 8.69 -1.61 -16.01
CA ALA A 210 9.65 -0.63 -15.49
C ALA A 210 9.06 0.78 -15.44
N LEU A 211 8.38 1.24 -16.49
CA LEU A 211 7.74 2.56 -16.53
C LEU A 211 6.64 2.68 -15.45
N ALA A 212 5.82 1.65 -15.26
CA ALA A 212 4.78 1.66 -14.23
C ALA A 212 5.38 1.76 -12.81
N TRP A 213 6.42 0.98 -12.50
CA TRP A 213 7.10 1.06 -11.22
C TRP A 213 7.83 2.39 -11.02
N THR A 214 8.50 2.91 -12.05
CA THR A 214 9.12 4.25 -11.99
C THR A 214 8.08 5.31 -11.69
N GLY A 215 6.92 5.28 -12.37
CA GLY A 215 5.82 6.20 -12.10
C GLY A 215 5.32 6.13 -10.65
N ALA A 216 5.12 4.92 -10.10
CA ALA A 216 4.72 4.75 -8.71
C ALA A 216 5.78 5.28 -7.73
N ILE A 217 7.05 4.97 -7.96
CA ILE A 217 8.16 5.45 -7.12
C ILE A 217 8.24 6.97 -7.14
N LEU A 218 8.17 7.59 -8.32
CA LEU A 218 8.19 9.05 -8.44
C LEU A 218 7.00 9.69 -7.74
N LEU A 219 5.80 9.11 -7.85
CA LEU A 219 4.61 9.63 -7.21
C LEU A 219 4.69 9.53 -5.69
N VAL A 220 5.11 8.39 -5.14
CA VAL A 220 5.34 8.22 -3.70
C VAL A 220 6.42 9.17 -3.20
N THR A 221 7.53 9.31 -3.94
CA THR A 221 8.60 10.25 -3.59
C THR A 221 8.10 11.69 -3.59
N PHE A 222 7.29 12.07 -4.56
CA PHE A 222 6.67 13.40 -4.62
C PHE A 222 5.80 13.67 -3.38
N VAL A 223 4.93 12.74 -3.01
CA VAL A 223 4.13 12.84 -1.77
C VAL A 223 5.04 12.96 -0.55
N ALA A 224 6.04 12.09 -0.41
CA ALA A 224 6.95 12.10 0.72
C ALA A 224 7.71 13.43 0.87
N LEU A 225 8.25 13.95 -0.25
CA LEU A 225 8.94 15.25 -0.27
C LEU A 225 7.99 16.40 0.06
N SER A 226 6.73 16.35 -0.37
CA SER A 226 5.71 17.35 -0.01
C SER A 226 5.50 17.38 1.50
N ARG A 227 5.39 16.23 2.16
CA ARG A 227 5.22 16.15 3.63
C ARG A 227 6.41 16.69 4.41
N LEU A 228 7.63 16.45 3.90
CA LEU A 228 8.86 17.01 4.48
C LEU A 228 8.92 18.54 4.29
N TYR A 229 8.62 19.01 3.08
CA TYR A 229 8.60 20.43 2.75
C TYR A 229 7.59 21.24 3.58
N GLU A 230 6.42 20.65 3.82
CA GLU A 230 5.35 21.28 4.63
C GLU A 230 5.68 21.29 6.13
N GLY A 231 6.75 20.64 6.58
CA GLY A 231 7.12 20.55 7.98
C GLY A 231 6.20 19.63 8.79
N MET A 232 5.57 18.67 8.11
CA MET A 232 4.62 17.76 8.74
C MET A 232 5.26 16.50 9.30
N HIS A 233 6.38 16.09 8.75
CA HIS A 233 7.08 14.85 9.11
C HIS A 233 8.59 15.03 9.03
N HIS A 234 9.31 14.23 9.82
CA HIS A 234 10.75 14.06 9.69
C HIS A 234 11.10 12.99 8.64
N PRO A 235 12.34 12.96 8.11
CA PRO A 235 12.81 11.89 7.22
C PRO A 235 12.59 10.47 7.77
N LEU A 236 12.81 10.24 9.08
CA LEU A 236 12.57 8.94 9.70
C LEU A 236 11.10 8.56 9.74
N ASP A 237 10.16 9.52 9.83
CA ASP A 237 8.72 9.24 9.77
C ASP A 237 8.30 8.78 8.36
N VAL A 238 8.90 9.38 7.33
CA VAL A 238 8.70 8.98 5.93
C VAL A 238 9.21 7.56 5.71
N ALA A 239 10.41 7.23 6.20
CA ALA A 239 10.95 5.88 6.12
C ALA A 239 10.03 4.86 6.82
N GLY A 240 9.54 5.18 8.02
CA GLY A 240 8.55 4.37 8.74
C GLY A 240 7.25 4.19 7.93
N GLY A 241 6.76 5.25 7.31
CA GLY A 241 5.58 5.21 6.45
C GLY A 241 5.76 4.27 5.25
N ILE A 242 6.91 4.30 4.58
CA ILE A 242 7.23 3.38 3.48
C ILE A 242 7.14 1.92 3.96
N LEU A 243 7.71 1.60 5.11
CA LEU A 243 7.70 0.24 5.66
C LEU A 243 6.28 -0.21 6.03
N VAL A 244 5.45 0.66 6.61
CA VAL A 244 4.04 0.36 6.91
C VAL A 244 3.26 0.11 5.63
N GLY A 245 3.42 0.94 4.59
CA GLY A 245 2.74 0.75 3.32
C GLY A 245 3.13 -0.56 2.62
N ILE A 246 4.41 -0.91 2.60
CA ILE A 246 4.89 -2.21 2.09
C ILE A 246 4.30 -3.36 2.93
N GLY A 247 4.31 -3.23 4.25
CA GLY A 247 3.74 -4.22 5.16
C GLY A 247 2.26 -4.47 4.89
N ALA A 248 1.46 -3.42 4.66
CA ALA A 248 0.04 -3.54 4.30
C ALA A 248 -0.16 -4.31 2.99
N ILE A 249 0.65 -4.06 1.96
CA ILE A 249 0.63 -4.83 0.71
C ILE A 249 0.90 -6.33 0.98
N LEU A 250 1.92 -6.64 1.78
CA LEU A 250 2.28 -8.02 2.11
C LEU A 250 1.16 -8.73 2.90
N VAL A 251 0.54 -8.05 3.86
CA VAL A 251 -0.61 -8.57 4.61
C VAL A 251 -1.76 -8.91 3.66
N LEU A 252 -2.09 -8.02 2.73
CA LEU A 252 -3.19 -8.26 1.79
C LEU A 252 -2.87 -9.34 0.76
N LEU A 253 -1.63 -9.43 0.29
CA LEU A 253 -1.20 -10.56 -0.55
C LEU A 253 -1.35 -11.90 0.18
N PHE A 254 -0.94 -11.95 1.44
CA PHE A 254 -1.10 -13.15 2.27
C PHE A 254 -2.58 -13.51 2.44
N ALA A 255 -3.44 -12.54 2.79
CA ALA A 255 -4.87 -12.77 3.00
C ALA A 255 -5.58 -13.24 1.71
N CYS A 256 -5.28 -12.61 0.57
CA CYS A 256 -5.84 -13.01 -0.73
C CYS A 256 -5.39 -14.42 -1.12
N ARG A 257 -4.12 -14.76 -0.93
CA ARG A 257 -3.58 -16.10 -1.19
C ARG A 257 -4.20 -17.16 -0.29
N ALA A 258 -4.36 -16.88 1.00
CA ALA A 258 -5.02 -17.79 1.92
C ALA A 258 -6.48 -18.05 1.55
N ALA A 259 -7.22 -16.99 1.15
CA ALA A 259 -8.58 -17.13 0.66
C ALA A 259 -8.67 -17.93 -0.64
N GLY A 260 -7.73 -17.71 -1.58
CA GLY A 260 -7.63 -18.48 -2.82
C GLY A 260 -7.43 -19.97 -2.56
N ALA A 261 -6.47 -20.33 -1.69
CA ALA A 261 -6.22 -21.72 -1.30
C ALA A 261 -7.44 -22.36 -0.61
N ALA A 262 -8.15 -21.63 0.24
CA ALA A 262 -9.37 -22.14 0.88
C ALA A 262 -10.49 -22.37 -0.15
N ALA A 263 -10.62 -21.52 -1.15
CA ALA A 263 -11.60 -21.70 -2.24
C ALA A 263 -11.32 -22.96 -3.07
N GLU A 264 -10.05 -23.19 -3.41
CA GLU A 264 -9.63 -24.39 -4.16
C GLU A 264 -9.88 -25.67 -3.37
N ARG A 265 -9.57 -25.70 -2.06
CA ARG A 265 -9.83 -26.85 -1.18
C ARG A 265 -11.31 -27.17 -1.12
N ARG A 266 -12.16 -26.15 -0.94
CA ARG A 266 -13.61 -26.32 -0.89
C ARG A 266 -14.21 -26.82 -2.20
N SER A 267 -13.61 -26.51 -3.35
CA SER A 267 -14.09 -27.02 -4.66
C SER A 267 -13.72 -28.48 -4.92
N ARG A 268 -12.76 -29.02 -4.14
CA ARG A 268 -12.32 -30.44 -4.24
C ARG A 268 -13.02 -31.37 -3.24
N ALA A 269 -13.63 -30.79 -2.19
CA ALA A 269 -14.41 -31.52 -1.18
C ALA A 269 -15.87 -31.69 -1.58
#